data_7f10236a13ec6333485681dc680bbc1a
#
_entry.id   7f10236a13ec6333485681dc680bbc1a
#
_cell.length_a   1.000
_cell.length_b   1.000
_cell.length_c   1.000
_cell.angle_alpha   90.00
_cell.angle_beta   90.00
_cell.angle_gamma   90.00
#
_symmetry.space_group_name_H-M   'P 1'
#
loop_
_entity.id
_entity.type
_entity.pdbx_description
1 polymer ?
#
loop_
_entity_poly.entity_id
_entity_poly.type
_entity_poly.pdbx_seq_one_letter_code
_entity_poly.pdbx_strand_id
1 'polypeptide(L)'
;RTPSTSAQLLTQFLEALEYDAMECDTEKPRGTLVRRVEAEVVLQPSSITQLYGLLRRCTRDTEKALSAGVTLSDGIPRTLLDVDAQLLSGMLSKLETTMGDSQTVLGPDMEYANLEKSLQDSISLLLSAKCCLLTFSVDQLPKYLFSEELLERCLDILKLSLETLVLPLVEACASITPSGIAHDLLRGSVPSSLPSSLDSHMHHVCSALTLLEPLFSLTSITIPEALMIRCVYIALSPLFTQDRVIPAKHASDLTYTHAHALRPLRLSCFHILRNLFSFYPQQRAWIVGEILVSILRLPDLRQRKRHFRLANNQKIYVITALLLQLIQASSYELPASHELSLAWFFDAETRAQHEKPPCQSHQEHVHALASTIAAFLIQKSGEAKMAKNTADVSYAAIVYAILEDLLTLVPLPDWPAAPVLLSCFMRLFVNVLNEPKSTMDAKTMALDHLGLTAAYIYSTKEQPRPKHAHLRLNPMSVLSEHCDVDALHEWKLAYFGVIQRVQKDSK
;
A
#
# COMPACT_ATOMS: atom_id res chain seq x y z
N ARG A 1 26.35 -10.16 33.60
CA ARG A 1 24.93 -9.84 33.38
C ARG A 1 24.58 -10.24 31.96
N THR A 2 23.72 -11.25 31.80
CA THR A 2 23.13 -11.56 30.50
C THR A 2 22.44 -10.31 29.97
N PRO A 3 22.63 -9.90 28.69
CA PRO A 3 21.96 -8.73 28.14
C PRO A 3 20.43 -8.96 28.23
N SER A 4 19.72 -7.99 28.83
CA SER A 4 18.26 -8.05 28.93
C SER A 4 17.64 -8.09 27.52
N THR A 5 16.69 -8.99 27.31
CA THR A 5 15.97 -9.09 26.04
C THR A 5 15.07 -7.87 25.82
N SER A 6 14.69 -7.59 24.57
CA SER A 6 13.76 -6.48 24.27
C SER A 6 12.41 -6.63 24.98
N ALA A 7 11.93 -7.87 25.14
CA ALA A 7 10.70 -8.17 25.88
C ALA A 7 10.84 -7.91 27.38
N GLN A 8 11.98 -8.24 28.00
CA GLN A 8 12.24 -7.91 29.41
C GLN A 8 12.27 -6.40 29.67
N LEU A 9 12.91 -5.64 28.76
CA LEU A 9 12.93 -4.18 28.86
C LEU A 9 11.54 -3.58 28.71
N LEU A 10 10.73 -4.15 27.82
CA LEU A 10 9.33 -3.75 27.65
C LEU A 10 8.52 -4.04 28.90
N THR A 11 8.62 -5.25 29.49
CA THR A 11 7.93 -5.62 30.73
C THR A 11 8.27 -4.65 31.86
N GLN A 12 9.57 -4.38 32.07
CA GLN A 12 10.02 -3.43 33.11
C GLN A 12 9.46 -2.01 32.88
N PHE A 13 9.40 -1.59 31.62
CA PHE A 13 8.82 -0.28 31.28
C PHE A 13 7.32 -0.25 31.55
N LEU A 14 6.58 -1.32 31.23
CA LEU A 14 5.13 -1.41 31.46
C LEU A 14 4.80 -1.47 32.96
N GLU A 15 5.57 -2.22 33.76
CA GLU A 15 5.45 -2.25 35.22
C GLU A 15 5.69 -0.85 35.83
N ALA A 16 6.73 -0.14 35.37
CA ALA A 16 6.99 1.23 35.81
C ALA A 16 5.86 2.20 35.40
N LEU A 17 5.28 1.99 34.21
CA LEU A 17 4.16 2.77 33.71
C LEU A 17 2.89 2.58 34.54
N GLU A 18 2.61 1.35 34.97
CA GLU A 18 1.48 1.08 35.88
C GLU A 18 1.70 1.71 37.26
N TYR A 19 2.91 1.59 37.78
CA TYR A 19 3.26 2.20 39.08
C TYR A 19 3.11 3.73 39.04
N ASP A 20 3.68 4.39 37.99
CA ASP A 20 3.55 5.84 37.82
C ASP A 20 2.10 6.29 37.65
N ALA A 21 1.27 5.48 36.98
CA ALA A 21 -0.15 5.77 36.80
C ALA A 21 -0.92 5.71 38.14
N MET A 22 -0.63 4.70 38.99
CA MET A 22 -1.20 4.60 40.35
C MET A 22 -0.76 5.77 41.25
N GLU A 23 0.51 6.18 41.15
CA GLU A 23 0.99 7.35 41.91
C GLU A 23 0.40 8.68 41.42
N CYS A 24 0.11 8.79 40.12
CA CYS A 24 -0.49 9.99 39.52
C CYS A 24 -1.91 10.26 40.04
N ASP A 25 -2.59 9.26 40.59
CA ASP A 25 -3.89 9.40 41.25
C ASP A 25 -3.77 9.97 42.67
N THR A 26 -2.55 10.03 43.21
CA THR A 26 -2.28 10.68 44.51
C THR A 26 -1.96 12.16 44.33
N GLU A 27 -2.18 12.98 45.36
CA GLU A 27 -1.99 14.45 45.33
C GLU A 27 -0.55 14.94 45.03
N LYS A 28 0.42 14.05 44.95
CA LYS A 28 1.84 14.36 44.67
C LYS A 28 2.42 13.48 43.60
N PRO A 29 2.12 13.74 42.33
CA PRO A 29 2.69 12.94 41.23
C PRO A 29 4.21 13.12 41.18
N ARG A 30 4.97 12.05 41.43
CA ARG A 30 6.43 11.96 41.20
C ARG A 30 6.78 11.29 39.91
N GLY A 31 5.75 10.76 39.18
CA GLY A 31 5.93 10.00 37.95
C GLY A 31 6.44 10.86 36.82
N THR A 32 7.36 10.28 36.03
CA THR A 32 7.95 10.92 34.86
C THR A 32 7.35 10.40 33.54
N LEU A 33 6.59 9.29 33.56
CA LEU A 33 6.09 8.60 32.39
C LEU A 33 4.68 9.05 31.98
N VAL A 34 3.88 9.50 32.94
CA VAL A 34 2.50 9.93 32.76
C VAL A 34 2.28 11.35 33.23
N ARG A 35 1.22 11.98 32.74
CA ARG A 35 0.74 13.27 33.25
C ARG A 35 -0.78 13.20 33.42
N ARG A 36 -1.32 14.02 34.35
CA ARG A 36 -2.76 14.17 34.50
C ARG A 36 -3.26 15.32 33.63
N VAL A 37 -4.28 15.04 32.83
CA VAL A 37 -4.99 16.01 32.00
C VAL A 37 -6.45 15.91 32.37
N GLU A 38 -6.98 16.97 33.02
CA GLU A 38 -8.31 16.98 33.64
C GLU A 38 -8.48 15.82 34.64
N ALA A 39 -9.33 14.84 34.36
CA ALA A 39 -9.55 13.67 35.20
C ALA A 39 -8.82 12.40 34.70
N GLU A 40 -8.12 12.46 33.56
CA GLU A 40 -7.50 11.30 32.93
C GLU A 40 -5.98 11.30 33.08
N VAL A 41 -5.43 10.07 33.12
CA VAL A 41 -3.98 9.81 33.14
C VAL A 41 -3.52 9.51 31.74
N VAL A 42 -2.74 10.41 31.14
CA VAL A 42 -2.23 10.30 29.77
C VAL A 42 -0.71 10.14 29.75
N LEU A 43 -0.20 9.48 28.71
CA LEU A 43 1.24 9.28 28.53
C LEU A 43 1.94 10.59 28.15
N GLN A 44 3.16 10.77 28.65
CA GLN A 44 4.00 11.88 28.18
C GLN A 44 4.58 11.57 26.78
N PRO A 45 4.79 12.57 25.90
CA PRO A 45 5.34 12.37 24.57
C PRO A 45 6.69 11.63 24.54
N SER A 46 7.55 11.89 25.52
CA SER A 46 8.83 11.18 25.70
C SER A 46 8.65 9.70 25.99
N SER A 47 7.66 9.37 26.83
CA SER A 47 7.32 7.99 27.22
C SER A 47 6.73 7.22 26.04
N ILE A 48 5.88 7.86 25.22
CA ILE A 48 5.33 7.26 23.99
C ILE A 48 6.46 6.94 23.02
N THR A 49 7.42 7.85 22.85
CA THR A 49 8.57 7.63 21.96
C THR A 49 9.44 6.45 22.44
N GLN A 50 9.67 6.34 23.74
CA GLN A 50 10.42 5.24 24.36
C GLN A 50 9.66 3.92 24.19
N LEU A 51 8.36 3.93 24.50
CA LEU A 51 7.47 2.77 24.33
C LEU A 51 7.48 2.27 22.89
N TYR A 52 7.31 3.16 21.91
CA TYR A 52 7.39 2.81 20.51
C TYR A 52 8.72 2.14 20.13
N GLY A 53 9.83 2.68 20.63
CA GLY A 53 11.16 2.10 20.41
C GLY A 53 11.33 0.69 21.00
N LEU A 54 10.73 0.42 22.16
CA LEU A 54 10.75 -0.90 22.81
C LEU A 54 9.83 -1.88 22.08
N LEU A 55 8.60 -1.49 21.78
CA LEU A 55 7.64 -2.31 21.01
C LEU A 55 8.22 -2.70 19.64
N ARG A 56 8.77 -1.76 18.89
CA ARG A 56 9.36 -2.03 17.58
C ARG A 56 10.52 -3.03 17.62
N ARG A 57 11.31 -3.02 18.69
CA ARG A 57 12.36 -4.03 18.90
C ARG A 57 11.76 -5.38 19.24
N CYS A 58 10.82 -5.39 20.17
CA CYS A 58 10.16 -6.58 20.65
C CYS A 58 9.38 -7.29 19.52
N THR A 59 8.62 -6.58 18.69
CA THR A 59 7.89 -7.16 17.54
C THR A 59 8.84 -7.76 16.51
N ARG A 60 9.94 -7.08 16.20
CA ARG A 60 10.97 -7.61 15.28
C ARG A 60 11.62 -8.89 15.82
N ASP A 61 11.89 -8.95 17.13
CA ASP A 61 12.47 -10.14 17.75
C ASP A 61 11.43 -11.29 17.81
N THR A 62 10.14 -10.95 17.98
CA THR A 62 9.02 -11.90 17.89
C THR A 62 8.91 -12.51 16.50
N GLU A 63 8.94 -11.69 15.44
CA GLU A 63 8.89 -12.17 14.04
C GLU A 63 10.06 -13.12 13.74
N LYS A 64 11.28 -12.78 14.20
CA LYS A 64 12.45 -13.65 14.04
C LYS A 64 12.30 -14.97 14.81
N ALA A 65 11.75 -14.95 16.01
CA ALA A 65 11.52 -16.14 16.82
C ALA A 65 10.48 -17.04 16.17
N LEU A 66 9.36 -16.49 15.69
CA LEU A 66 8.31 -17.22 14.98
C LEU A 66 8.84 -17.85 13.69
N SER A 67 9.61 -17.10 12.89
CA SER A 67 10.21 -17.62 11.64
C SER A 67 11.27 -18.69 11.87
N ALA A 68 11.94 -18.68 13.02
CA ALA A 68 12.96 -19.67 13.39
C ALA A 68 12.39 -20.92 14.10
N GLY A 69 11.07 -20.95 14.39
CA GLY A 69 10.43 -22.06 15.11
C GLY A 69 10.98 -22.28 16.54
N VAL A 70 11.51 -21.21 17.17
CA VAL A 70 12.10 -21.29 18.51
C VAL A 70 11.02 -21.44 19.56
N THR A 71 11.00 -22.61 20.26
CA THR A 71 10.16 -22.84 21.41
C THR A 71 10.83 -22.34 22.69
N LEU A 72 10.01 -21.77 23.59
CA LEU A 72 10.45 -21.21 24.88
C LEU A 72 10.93 -22.30 25.84
N SER A 73 12.13 -22.16 26.38
CA SER A 73 12.66 -23.12 27.36
C SER A 73 13.03 -22.54 28.74
N ASP A 74 13.16 -21.20 28.91
CA ASP A 74 13.87 -20.68 30.06
C ASP A 74 13.08 -19.68 30.95
N GLY A 75 11.77 -19.50 30.77
CA GLY A 75 10.96 -18.59 31.62
C GLY A 75 11.31 -17.09 31.51
N ILE A 76 12.21 -16.72 30.58
CA ILE A 76 12.59 -15.33 30.32
C ILE A 76 11.79 -14.85 29.10
N PRO A 77 10.98 -13.77 29.21
CA PRO A 77 10.24 -13.27 28.07
C PRO A 77 11.19 -12.82 26.94
N ARG A 78 11.04 -13.45 25.77
CA ARG A 78 11.87 -13.17 24.59
C ARG A 78 11.08 -12.50 23.47
N THR A 79 9.77 -12.69 23.48
CA THR A 79 8.84 -12.22 22.46
C THR A 79 7.72 -11.40 23.08
N LEU A 80 6.96 -10.67 22.27
CA LEU A 80 5.80 -9.92 22.75
C LEU A 80 4.72 -10.84 23.33
N LEU A 81 4.65 -12.09 22.83
CA LEU A 81 3.69 -13.10 23.30
C LEU A 81 3.98 -13.59 24.73
N ASP A 82 5.19 -13.38 25.22
CA ASP A 82 5.62 -13.78 26.58
C ASP A 82 5.42 -12.66 27.60
N VAL A 83 5.07 -11.44 27.14
CA VAL A 83 4.75 -10.32 28.04
C VAL A 83 3.37 -10.56 28.63
N ASP A 84 3.20 -10.23 29.92
CA ASP A 84 1.91 -10.40 30.58
C ASP A 84 0.81 -9.62 29.83
N ALA A 85 -0.24 -10.34 29.47
CA ALA A 85 -1.36 -9.79 28.72
C ALA A 85 -2.13 -8.70 29.49
N GLN A 86 -2.08 -8.70 30.83
CA GLN A 86 -2.67 -7.64 31.65
C GLN A 86 -1.88 -6.34 31.48
N LEU A 87 -0.54 -6.40 31.47
CA LEU A 87 0.31 -5.24 31.22
C LEU A 87 0.09 -4.67 29.83
N LEU A 88 -0.05 -5.54 28.81
CA LEU A 88 -0.38 -5.10 27.45
C LEU A 88 -1.76 -4.45 27.35
N SER A 89 -2.76 -5.02 28.04
CA SER A 89 -4.10 -4.43 28.12
C SER A 89 -4.09 -3.07 28.81
N GLY A 90 -3.38 -2.94 29.93
CA GLY A 90 -3.19 -1.68 30.64
C GLY A 90 -2.49 -0.62 29.79
N MET A 91 -1.47 -1.02 29.01
CA MET A 91 -0.80 -0.16 28.04
C MET A 91 -1.76 0.32 26.94
N LEU A 92 -2.54 -0.58 26.34
CA LEU A 92 -3.49 -0.23 25.28
C LEU A 92 -4.56 0.73 25.81
N SER A 93 -5.10 0.52 27.00
CA SER A 93 -6.06 1.44 27.64
C SER A 93 -5.47 2.82 27.87
N LYS A 94 -4.20 2.93 28.32
CA LYS A 94 -3.53 4.23 28.50
C LYS A 94 -3.21 4.93 27.17
N LEU A 95 -2.92 4.16 26.11
CA LEU A 95 -2.78 4.70 24.75
C LEU A 95 -4.12 5.21 24.23
N GLU A 96 -5.20 4.50 24.51
CA GLU A 96 -6.56 4.89 24.14
C GLU A 96 -6.94 6.22 24.80
N THR A 97 -6.75 6.36 26.12
CA THR A 97 -6.99 7.62 26.84
C THR A 97 -6.09 8.75 26.35
N THR A 98 -4.84 8.44 25.99
CA THR A 98 -3.91 9.44 25.43
C THR A 98 -4.34 9.92 24.04
N MET A 99 -4.92 9.05 23.22
CA MET A 99 -5.49 9.42 21.92
C MET A 99 -6.78 10.23 22.08
N GLY A 100 -7.60 9.94 23.09
CA GLY A 100 -8.81 10.68 23.47
C GLY A 100 -9.73 11.02 22.29
N ASP A 101 -10.62 11.97 22.48
CA ASP A 101 -11.42 12.58 21.41
C ASP A 101 -10.65 13.71 20.70
N SER A 102 -9.36 13.52 20.48
CA SER A 102 -8.42 14.54 20.01
C SER A 102 -8.78 15.04 18.61
N GLN A 103 -9.55 16.10 18.57
CA GLN A 103 -9.73 16.93 17.39
C GLN A 103 -8.59 17.96 17.31
N THR A 104 -7.36 17.50 17.08
CA THR A 104 -6.29 18.44 16.73
C THR A 104 -6.60 19.00 15.34
N VAL A 105 -7.09 20.23 15.32
CA VAL A 105 -7.31 20.95 14.08
C VAL A 105 -5.95 21.34 13.52
N LEU A 106 -5.49 20.61 12.51
CA LEU A 106 -4.33 20.96 11.68
C LEU A 106 -4.84 21.64 10.43
N GLY A 107 -4.18 22.68 9.96
CA GLY A 107 -4.57 23.33 8.71
C GLY A 107 -3.45 24.20 8.15
N PRO A 108 -3.39 24.37 6.81
CA PRO A 108 -2.36 25.19 6.16
C PRO A 108 -2.52 26.71 6.41
N ASP A 109 -3.62 27.14 7.03
CA ASP A 109 -3.93 28.57 7.30
C ASP A 109 -3.61 28.98 8.74
N MET A 110 -2.98 28.10 9.55
CA MET A 110 -2.63 28.39 10.94
C MET A 110 -1.39 29.29 11.03
N GLU A 111 -1.28 30.05 12.12
CA GLU A 111 -0.04 30.75 12.48
C GLU A 111 1.09 29.75 12.77
N TYR A 112 2.34 30.10 12.41
CA TYR A 112 3.49 29.18 12.50
C TYR A 112 3.69 28.59 13.91
N ALA A 113 3.57 29.40 14.96
CA ALA A 113 3.75 28.91 16.34
C ALA A 113 2.67 27.90 16.76
N ASN A 114 1.43 28.14 16.36
CA ASN A 114 0.30 27.26 16.62
C ASN A 114 0.42 25.97 15.80
N LEU A 115 0.85 26.08 14.54
CA LEU A 115 1.07 24.92 13.68
C LEU A 115 2.18 24.03 14.22
N GLU A 116 3.30 24.56 14.68
CA GLU A 116 4.41 23.78 15.22
C GLU A 116 3.99 23.02 16.49
N LYS A 117 3.24 23.65 17.38
CA LYS A 117 2.67 22.98 18.57
C LYS A 117 1.70 21.88 18.17
N SER A 118 0.75 22.17 17.27
CA SER A 118 -0.22 21.19 16.81
C SER A 118 0.43 20.02 16.06
N LEU A 119 1.56 20.25 15.36
CA LEU A 119 2.37 19.19 14.74
C LEU A 119 2.98 18.27 15.79
N GLN A 120 3.52 18.81 16.90
CA GLN A 120 4.09 18.00 17.98
C GLN A 120 3.01 17.16 18.67
N ASP A 121 1.84 17.73 18.92
CA ASP A 121 0.69 17.01 19.47
C ASP A 121 0.23 15.90 18.49
N SER A 122 0.12 16.19 17.20
CA SER A 122 -0.23 15.20 16.17
C SER A 122 0.81 14.09 16.04
N ILE A 123 2.11 14.39 16.13
CA ILE A 123 3.18 13.39 16.14
C ILE A 123 3.03 12.45 17.34
N SER A 124 2.67 12.99 18.52
CA SER A 124 2.45 12.19 19.73
C SER A 124 1.26 11.24 19.56
N LEU A 125 0.17 11.71 18.96
CA LEU A 125 -1.00 10.88 18.62
C LEU A 125 -0.67 9.80 17.60
N LEU A 126 0.07 10.14 16.54
CA LEU A 126 0.53 9.18 15.54
C LEU A 126 1.46 8.11 16.13
N LEU A 127 2.33 8.49 17.09
CA LEU A 127 3.16 7.53 17.81
C LEU A 127 2.33 6.60 18.66
N SER A 128 1.30 7.10 19.37
CA SER A 128 0.36 6.28 20.14
C SER A 128 -0.39 5.29 19.23
N ALA A 129 -0.92 5.75 18.12
CA ALA A 129 -1.54 4.90 17.12
C ALA A 129 -0.57 3.83 16.58
N LYS A 130 0.69 4.18 16.32
CA LYS A 130 1.73 3.23 15.89
C LYS A 130 2.04 2.18 16.95
N CYS A 131 2.02 2.51 18.24
CA CYS A 131 2.18 1.52 19.31
C CYS A 131 1.04 0.49 19.28
N CYS A 132 -0.20 0.94 19.12
CA CYS A 132 -1.36 0.05 18.99
C CYS A 132 -1.24 -0.83 17.73
N LEU A 133 -0.95 -0.25 16.56
CA LEU A 133 -0.80 -0.98 15.31
C LEU A 133 0.33 -2.01 15.35
N LEU A 134 1.47 -1.69 15.97
CA LEU A 134 2.56 -2.64 16.17
C LEU A 134 2.14 -3.82 17.05
N THR A 135 1.38 -3.56 18.10
CA THR A 135 0.88 -4.62 18.99
C THR A 135 -0.09 -5.51 18.21
N PHE A 136 -1.03 -4.94 17.47
CA PHE A 136 -2.01 -5.70 16.69
C PHE A 136 -1.42 -6.46 15.52
N SER A 137 -0.26 -6.05 14.99
CA SER A 137 0.40 -6.72 13.86
C SER A 137 1.07 -8.05 14.21
N VAL A 138 1.16 -8.39 15.50
CA VAL A 138 1.76 -9.66 15.94
C VAL A 138 0.74 -10.79 15.78
N ASP A 139 1.10 -11.78 14.98
CA ASP A 139 0.28 -12.99 14.84
C ASP A 139 0.22 -13.79 16.17
N GLN A 140 -0.89 -14.49 16.38
CA GLN A 140 -1.16 -15.26 17.61
C GLN A 140 -1.36 -14.43 18.89
N LEU A 141 -1.51 -13.11 18.79
CA LEU A 141 -1.88 -12.27 19.91
C LEU A 141 -3.23 -12.74 20.51
N PRO A 142 -3.41 -12.76 21.86
CA PRO A 142 -4.70 -13.06 22.45
C PRO A 142 -5.81 -12.15 21.92
N LYS A 143 -6.92 -12.76 21.43
CA LYS A 143 -8.00 -12.03 20.74
C LYS A 143 -8.62 -10.89 21.58
N TYR A 144 -8.65 -11.03 22.90
CA TYR A 144 -9.20 -9.99 23.78
C TYR A 144 -8.35 -8.73 23.88
N LEU A 145 -7.08 -8.75 23.41
CA LEU A 145 -6.24 -7.56 23.30
C LEU A 145 -6.55 -6.74 22.04
N PHE A 146 -7.19 -7.35 21.05
CA PHE A 146 -7.60 -6.65 19.85
C PHE A 146 -8.93 -5.92 20.11
N SER A 147 -8.91 -4.59 20.01
CA SER A 147 -10.12 -3.73 20.07
C SER A 147 -10.37 -3.10 18.71
N GLU A 148 -11.59 -3.32 18.18
CA GLU A 148 -12.05 -2.70 16.95
C GLU A 148 -12.15 -1.18 17.12
N GLU A 149 -12.63 -0.71 18.26
CA GLU A 149 -12.77 0.71 18.61
C GLU A 149 -11.40 1.41 18.63
N LEU A 150 -10.40 0.75 19.21
CA LEU A 150 -9.05 1.28 19.25
C LEU A 150 -8.40 1.33 17.86
N LEU A 151 -8.65 0.32 17.02
CA LEU A 151 -8.22 0.36 15.61
C LEU A 151 -8.93 1.48 14.85
N GLU A 152 -10.24 1.68 15.08
CA GLU A 152 -11.01 2.78 14.48
C GLU A 152 -10.40 4.13 14.84
N ARG A 153 -10.06 4.37 16.11
CA ARG A 153 -9.38 5.61 16.56
C ARG A 153 -8.02 5.80 15.88
N CYS A 154 -7.23 4.72 15.74
CA CYS A 154 -5.96 4.79 15.00
C CYS A 154 -6.17 5.23 13.53
N LEU A 155 -7.20 4.71 12.88
CA LEU A 155 -7.56 5.10 11.51
C LEU A 155 -8.06 6.54 11.41
N ASP A 156 -8.84 7.00 12.40
CA ASP A 156 -9.32 8.38 12.44
C ASP A 156 -8.17 9.39 12.61
N ILE A 157 -7.18 9.10 13.45
CA ILE A 157 -5.97 9.93 13.59
C ILE A 157 -5.19 9.99 12.26
N LEU A 158 -5.03 8.85 11.58
CA LEU A 158 -4.37 8.81 10.28
C LEU A 158 -5.15 9.59 9.22
N LYS A 159 -6.44 9.39 9.16
CA LYS A 159 -7.34 10.09 8.23
C LYS A 159 -7.29 11.60 8.48
N LEU A 160 -7.42 12.03 9.74
CA LEU A 160 -7.37 13.44 10.12
C LEU A 160 -6.02 14.05 9.69
N SER A 161 -4.90 13.42 10.03
CA SER A 161 -3.57 13.91 9.63
C SER A 161 -3.40 14.05 8.12
N LEU A 162 -3.95 13.12 7.35
CA LEU A 162 -3.90 13.17 5.89
C LEU A 162 -4.80 14.29 5.33
N GLU A 163 -6.06 14.32 5.71
CA GLU A 163 -7.08 15.19 5.11
C GLU A 163 -6.97 16.66 5.56
N THR A 164 -6.48 16.92 6.78
CA THR A 164 -6.42 18.29 7.29
C THR A 164 -5.09 18.98 7.00
N LEU A 165 -3.98 18.26 6.92
CA LEU A 165 -2.67 18.86 6.74
C LEU A 165 -1.94 18.35 5.50
N VAL A 166 -1.70 17.02 5.41
CA VAL A 166 -0.76 16.47 4.43
C VAL A 166 -1.24 16.72 3.00
N LEU A 167 -2.46 16.32 2.69
CA LEU A 167 -3.00 16.46 1.33
C LEU A 167 -3.26 17.92 0.95
N PRO A 168 -3.89 18.77 1.79
CA PRO A 168 -4.07 20.18 1.49
C PRO A 168 -2.74 20.94 1.29
N LEU A 169 -1.73 20.63 2.10
CA LEU A 169 -0.41 21.27 1.96
C LEU A 169 0.28 20.87 0.66
N VAL A 170 0.21 19.61 0.28
CA VAL A 170 0.75 19.11 -1.00
C VAL A 170 0.03 19.75 -2.19
N GLU A 171 -1.28 19.83 -2.17
CA GLU A 171 -2.09 20.46 -3.21
C GLU A 171 -1.83 21.97 -3.29
N ALA A 172 -1.72 22.66 -2.15
CA ALA A 172 -1.36 24.07 -2.10
C ALA A 172 0.03 24.33 -2.70
N CYS A 173 1.02 23.46 -2.40
CA CYS A 173 2.34 23.52 -3.02
C CYS A 173 2.33 23.20 -4.52
N ALA A 174 1.36 22.40 -4.98
CA ALA A 174 1.19 22.06 -6.40
C ALA A 174 0.46 23.13 -7.20
N SER A 175 -0.24 24.05 -6.55
CA SER A 175 -0.98 25.15 -7.18
C SER A 175 -0.07 26.04 -8.05
N ILE A 176 -0.65 26.61 -9.09
CA ILE A 176 0.04 27.58 -9.98
C ILE A 176 0.42 28.84 -9.20
N THR A 177 -0.44 29.27 -8.28
CA THR A 177 -0.25 30.41 -7.38
C THR A 177 -0.29 29.94 -5.92
N PRO A 178 0.82 29.41 -5.37
CA PRO A 178 0.86 29.01 -3.98
C PRO A 178 0.60 30.21 -3.06
N SER A 179 -0.18 30.04 -2.02
CA SER A 179 -0.51 31.07 -1.02
C SER A 179 -0.20 30.58 0.39
N GLY A 180 -0.11 31.50 1.37
CA GLY A 180 0.11 31.18 2.76
C GLY A 180 1.37 30.37 3.03
N ILE A 181 1.28 29.40 3.94
CA ILE A 181 2.41 28.56 4.36
C ILE A 181 3.07 27.82 3.18
N ALA A 182 2.30 27.37 2.20
CA ALA A 182 2.83 26.69 1.02
C ALA A 182 3.77 27.58 0.20
N HIS A 183 3.43 28.87 0.02
CA HIS A 183 4.26 29.86 -0.65
C HIS A 183 5.57 30.09 0.13
N ASP A 184 5.47 30.26 1.44
CA ASP A 184 6.61 30.57 2.30
C ASP A 184 7.55 29.38 2.45
N LEU A 185 7.01 28.14 2.51
CA LEU A 185 7.79 26.90 2.47
C LEU A 185 8.62 26.78 1.18
N LEU A 186 7.99 27.07 0.04
CA LEU A 186 8.65 26.98 -1.26
C LEU A 186 9.78 28.02 -1.39
N ARG A 187 9.64 29.20 -0.76
CA ARG A 187 10.65 30.26 -0.75
C ARG A 187 11.67 30.16 0.37
N GLY A 188 11.44 29.28 1.35
CA GLY A 188 12.32 29.18 2.51
C GLY A 188 12.20 30.35 3.50
N SER A 189 11.06 31.05 3.47
CA SER A 189 10.79 32.18 4.39
C SER A 189 10.11 31.74 5.69
N VAL A 190 10.05 30.44 5.98
CA VAL A 190 9.50 29.87 7.22
C VAL A 190 10.58 29.69 8.28
N PRO A 191 10.20 29.58 9.59
CA PRO A 191 11.13 29.19 10.64
C PRO A 191 11.85 27.88 10.31
N SER A 192 13.16 27.80 10.60
CA SER A 192 14.00 26.65 10.23
C SER A 192 13.57 25.31 10.87
N SER A 193 12.82 25.36 11.97
CA SER A 193 12.25 24.18 12.66
C SER A 193 11.05 23.58 11.95
N LEU A 194 10.24 24.40 11.25
CA LEU A 194 8.98 23.95 10.66
C LEU A 194 9.14 22.90 9.54
N PRO A 195 10.08 23.02 8.57
CA PRO A 195 10.28 21.98 7.57
C PRO A 195 10.63 20.62 8.17
N SER A 196 11.50 20.58 9.20
CA SER A 196 11.88 19.33 9.89
C SER A 196 10.72 18.72 10.67
N SER A 197 9.87 19.54 11.27
CA SER A 197 8.65 19.07 11.96
C SER A 197 7.63 18.50 10.99
N LEU A 198 7.45 19.12 9.81
CA LEU A 198 6.59 18.63 8.74
C LEU A 198 7.12 17.31 8.15
N ASP A 199 8.43 17.19 7.92
CA ASP A 199 9.05 15.96 7.44
C ASP A 199 8.92 14.84 8.47
N SER A 200 9.10 15.14 9.75
CA SER A 200 8.89 14.19 10.84
C SER A 200 7.43 13.71 10.88
N HIS A 201 6.47 14.62 10.80
CA HIS A 201 5.05 14.29 10.77
C HIS A 201 4.72 13.38 9.57
N MET A 202 5.18 13.73 8.37
CA MET A 202 5.00 12.93 7.15
C MET A 202 5.60 11.52 7.31
N HIS A 203 6.81 11.44 7.88
CA HIS A 203 7.46 10.16 8.15
C HIS A 203 6.62 9.30 9.10
N HIS A 204 6.04 9.88 10.15
CA HIS A 204 5.17 9.15 11.07
C HIS A 204 3.88 8.68 10.40
N VAL A 205 3.25 9.48 9.55
CA VAL A 205 2.07 9.08 8.76
C VAL A 205 2.41 7.91 7.82
N CYS A 206 3.49 8.02 7.03
CA CYS A 206 3.92 6.93 6.15
C CYS A 206 4.23 5.64 6.93
N SER A 207 4.93 5.77 8.06
CA SER A 207 5.26 4.64 8.91
C SER A 207 4.03 3.98 9.54
N ALA A 208 3.03 4.75 9.94
CA ALA A 208 1.78 4.23 10.49
C ALA A 208 0.97 3.48 9.42
N LEU A 209 0.89 4.02 8.20
CA LEU A 209 0.27 3.31 7.06
C LEU A 209 0.97 1.99 6.75
N THR A 210 2.30 1.95 6.82
CA THR A 210 3.05 0.70 6.61
C THR A 210 2.72 -0.35 7.66
N LEU A 211 2.39 0.06 8.90
CA LEU A 211 2.00 -0.86 9.97
C LEU A 211 0.57 -1.42 9.82
N LEU A 212 -0.27 -0.83 8.96
CA LEU A 212 -1.57 -1.41 8.61
C LEU A 212 -1.43 -2.60 7.66
N GLU A 213 -0.36 -2.67 6.87
CA GLU A 213 -0.18 -3.72 5.85
C GLU A 213 -0.26 -5.15 6.44
N PRO A 214 0.48 -5.51 7.51
CA PRO A 214 0.45 -6.87 8.05
C PRO A 214 -0.88 -7.24 8.68
N LEU A 215 -1.68 -6.28 9.17
CA LEU A 215 -2.97 -6.57 9.82
C LEU A 215 -3.94 -7.34 8.90
N PHE A 216 -3.92 -7.06 7.59
CA PHE A 216 -4.82 -7.71 6.64
C PHE A 216 -4.43 -9.15 6.31
N SER A 217 -3.18 -9.55 6.59
CA SER A 217 -2.70 -10.92 6.36
C SER A 217 -2.83 -11.83 7.58
N LEU A 218 -3.22 -11.32 8.74
CA LEU A 218 -3.38 -12.09 9.95
C LEU A 218 -4.57 -13.06 9.83
N THR A 219 -4.35 -14.32 10.19
CA THR A 219 -5.40 -15.33 10.22
C THR A 219 -6.14 -15.38 11.55
N SER A 220 -5.54 -14.84 12.60
CA SER A 220 -6.06 -14.83 13.97
C SER A 220 -7.16 -13.81 14.21
N ILE A 221 -7.21 -12.75 13.40
CA ILE A 221 -8.11 -11.60 13.56
C ILE A 221 -8.91 -11.39 12.28
N THR A 222 -10.21 -11.17 12.42
CA THR A 222 -11.09 -10.76 11.32
C THR A 222 -11.40 -9.28 11.45
N ILE A 223 -10.99 -8.50 10.44
CA ILE A 223 -11.25 -7.05 10.43
C ILE A 223 -12.67 -6.80 9.91
N PRO A 224 -13.51 -6.01 10.64
CA PRO A 224 -14.83 -5.64 10.19
C PRO A 224 -14.82 -4.89 8.85
N GLU A 225 -15.88 -5.10 8.06
CA GLU A 225 -16.03 -4.46 6.75
C GLU A 225 -15.97 -2.93 6.82
N ALA A 226 -16.55 -2.32 7.85
CA ALA A 226 -16.53 -0.87 8.06
C ALA A 226 -15.11 -0.32 8.18
N LEU A 227 -14.22 -1.02 8.90
CA LEU A 227 -12.83 -0.63 9.04
C LEU A 227 -12.04 -0.85 7.75
N MET A 228 -12.34 -1.93 7.00
CA MET A 228 -11.76 -2.15 5.66
C MET A 228 -12.12 -1.01 4.70
N ILE A 229 -13.38 -0.59 4.68
CA ILE A 229 -13.86 0.55 3.86
C ILE A 229 -13.09 1.82 4.22
N ARG A 230 -12.91 2.12 5.50
CA ARG A 230 -12.11 3.28 5.95
C ARG A 230 -10.67 3.19 5.48
N CYS A 231 -10.03 2.02 5.59
CA CYS A 231 -8.67 1.80 5.11
C CYS A 231 -8.53 2.03 3.60
N VAL A 232 -9.52 1.58 2.81
CA VAL A 232 -9.55 1.82 1.36
C VAL A 232 -9.60 3.31 1.05
N TYR A 233 -10.48 4.08 1.69
CA TYR A 233 -10.56 5.53 1.45
C TYR A 233 -9.31 6.28 1.91
N ILE A 234 -8.73 5.92 3.06
CA ILE A 234 -7.45 6.47 3.52
C ILE A 234 -6.34 6.20 2.49
N ALA A 235 -6.30 4.99 1.91
CA ALA A 235 -5.29 4.63 0.93
C ALA A 235 -5.55 5.23 -0.47
N LEU A 236 -6.80 5.48 -0.85
CA LEU A 236 -7.13 6.09 -2.14
C LEU A 236 -6.82 7.59 -2.19
N SER A 237 -7.05 8.33 -1.10
CA SER A 237 -6.89 9.79 -1.07
C SER A 237 -5.51 10.28 -1.55
N PRO A 238 -4.36 9.73 -1.09
CA PRO A 238 -3.05 10.17 -1.56
C PRO A 238 -2.75 9.80 -3.02
N LEU A 239 -3.41 8.77 -3.55
CA LEU A 239 -3.22 8.32 -4.93
C LEU A 239 -3.85 9.30 -5.93
N PHE A 240 -4.93 9.98 -5.52
CA PHE A 240 -5.65 10.94 -6.34
C PHE A 240 -5.26 12.41 -6.08
N THR A 241 -4.38 12.65 -5.11
CA THR A 241 -3.88 14.00 -4.79
C THR A 241 -2.84 14.47 -5.81
N GLN A 242 -2.96 15.72 -6.23
CA GLN A 242 -1.97 16.37 -7.10
C GLN A 242 -0.67 16.66 -6.35
N ASP A 243 0.48 16.38 -7.01
CA ASP A 243 1.76 16.88 -6.55
C ASP A 243 2.45 17.79 -7.59
N ARG A 244 3.37 18.60 -7.12
CA ARG A 244 4.17 19.46 -7.98
C ARG A 244 5.37 18.69 -8.53
N VAL A 245 5.46 18.56 -9.84
CA VAL A 245 6.72 18.15 -10.48
C VAL A 245 7.56 19.41 -10.75
N ILE A 246 8.60 19.57 -9.95
CA ILE A 246 9.55 20.66 -10.14
C ILE A 246 10.50 20.28 -11.29
N PRO A 247 10.57 21.08 -12.37
CA PRO A 247 11.58 20.88 -13.40
C PRO A 247 12.98 20.96 -12.77
N ALA A 248 13.88 20.06 -13.17
CA ALA A 248 15.25 20.01 -12.62
C ALA A 248 16.00 21.36 -12.69
N LYS A 249 15.62 22.23 -13.61
CA LYS A 249 16.21 23.59 -13.77
C LYS A 249 15.87 24.57 -12.63
N HIS A 250 14.81 24.31 -11.87
CA HIS A 250 14.34 25.17 -10.77
C HIS A 250 14.40 24.47 -9.40
N ALA A 251 14.91 23.25 -9.34
CA ALA A 251 15.01 22.51 -8.08
C ALA A 251 16.02 23.14 -7.10
N SER A 252 17.01 23.89 -7.62
CA SER A 252 18.01 24.60 -6.81
C SER A 252 17.44 25.82 -6.07
N ASP A 253 16.33 26.37 -6.56
CA ASP A 253 15.74 27.62 -6.02
C ASP A 253 14.69 27.33 -4.94
N LEU A 254 14.36 26.06 -4.69
CA LEU A 254 13.34 25.62 -3.76
C LEU A 254 13.97 24.88 -2.59
N THR A 255 13.81 25.41 -1.38
CA THR A 255 14.38 24.86 -0.15
C THR A 255 13.60 23.68 0.39
N TYR A 256 12.32 23.53 0.02
CA TYR A 256 11.46 22.45 0.46
C TYR A 256 10.78 21.76 -0.72
N THR A 257 11.08 20.48 -0.91
CA THR A 257 10.54 19.69 -2.03
C THR A 257 9.69 18.54 -1.50
N HIS A 258 8.38 18.75 -1.38
CA HIS A 258 7.41 17.70 -1.03
C HIS A 258 7.28 16.56 -2.07
N ALA A 259 7.84 16.75 -3.27
CA ALA A 259 7.76 15.75 -4.33
C ALA A 259 8.31 14.37 -3.94
N HIS A 260 9.25 14.31 -2.98
CA HIS A 260 9.77 13.06 -2.47
C HIS A 260 8.90 12.44 -1.37
N ALA A 261 8.11 13.23 -0.66
CA ALA A 261 7.31 12.76 0.47
C ALA A 261 6.09 11.93 0.03
N LEU A 262 5.45 12.27 -1.09
CA LEU A 262 4.29 11.51 -1.59
C LEU A 262 4.64 10.12 -2.12
N ARG A 263 5.88 9.90 -2.58
CA ARG A 263 6.26 8.59 -3.11
C ARG A 263 6.19 7.46 -2.07
N PRO A 264 6.82 7.55 -0.89
CA PRO A 264 6.68 6.52 0.15
C PRO A 264 5.23 6.40 0.62
N LEU A 265 4.49 7.52 0.74
CA LEU A 265 3.08 7.51 1.10
C LEU A 265 2.24 6.70 0.10
N ARG A 266 2.38 6.97 -1.20
CA ARG A 266 1.69 6.23 -2.27
C ARG A 266 2.07 4.75 -2.29
N LEU A 267 3.33 4.40 -2.04
CA LEU A 267 3.75 3.00 -1.97
C LEU A 267 3.08 2.27 -0.81
N SER A 268 3.01 2.86 0.39
CA SER A 268 2.27 2.27 1.52
C SER A 268 0.78 2.09 1.17
N CYS A 269 0.18 3.08 0.50
CA CYS A 269 -1.22 2.97 0.03
C CYS A 269 -1.42 1.82 -0.98
N PHE A 270 -0.49 1.64 -1.92
CA PHE A 270 -0.51 0.49 -2.83
C PHE A 270 -0.47 -0.84 -2.08
N HIS A 271 0.41 -0.95 -1.09
CA HIS A 271 0.55 -2.19 -0.31
C HIS A 271 -0.72 -2.50 0.48
N ILE A 272 -1.33 -1.49 1.11
CA ILE A 272 -2.61 -1.65 1.81
C ILE A 272 -3.70 -2.16 0.85
N LEU A 273 -3.89 -1.48 -0.29
CA LEU A 273 -4.92 -1.86 -1.26
C LEU A 273 -4.67 -3.25 -1.84
N ARG A 274 -3.41 -3.58 -2.15
CA ARG A 274 -3.03 -4.90 -2.65
C ARG A 274 -3.31 -6.00 -1.63
N ASN A 275 -2.98 -5.79 -0.36
CA ASN A 275 -3.20 -6.78 0.69
C ASN A 275 -4.69 -6.96 0.97
N LEU A 276 -5.47 -5.87 1.09
CA LEU A 276 -6.93 -5.96 1.17
C LEU A 276 -7.51 -6.76 0.01
N PHE A 277 -7.05 -6.47 -1.20
CA PHE A 277 -7.53 -7.14 -2.40
C PHE A 277 -7.13 -8.63 -2.45
N SER A 278 -5.95 -8.98 -1.94
CA SER A 278 -5.46 -10.36 -1.89
C SER A 278 -6.25 -11.19 -0.88
N PHE A 279 -6.40 -10.70 0.34
CA PHE A 279 -6.93 -11.46 1.47
C PHE A 279 -8.45 -11.41 1.62
N TYR A 280 -9.13 -10.43 0.99
CA TYR A 280 -10.60 -10.25 1.07
C TYR A 280 -11.26 -10.32 -0.30
N PRO A 281 -11.45 -11.52 -0.88
CA PRO A 281 -12.01 -11.68 -2.23
C PRO A 281 -13.40 -11.05 -2.41
N GLN A 282 -14.23 -11.04 -1.35
CA GLN A 282 -15.59 -10.49 -1.39
C GLN A 282 -15.59 -8.97 -1.65
N GLN A 283 -14.52 -8.26 -1.26
CA GLN A 283 -14.42 -6.80 -1.41
C GLN A 283 -13.81 -6.36 -2.75
N ARG A 284 -13.31 -7.30 -3.56
CA ARG A 284 -12.58 -6.98 -4.81
C ARG A 284 -13.42 -6.17 -5.79
N ALA A 285 -14.67 -6.58 -6.02
CA ALA A 285 -15.55 -5.90 -6.95
C ALA A 285 -15.84 -4.46 -6.53
N TRP A 286 -16.09 -4.24 -5.24
CA TRP A 286 -16.32 -2.92 -4.68
C TRP A 286 -15.06 -2.03 -4.77
N ILE A 287 -13.90 -2.53 -4.35
CA ILE A 287 -12.63 -1.78 -4.42
C ILE A 287 -12.33 -1.31 -5.85
N VAL A 288 -12.48 -2.21 -6.82
CA VAL A 288 -12.27 -1.85 -8.24
C VAL A 288 -13.28 -0.81 -8.70
N GLY A 289 -14.55 -0.95 -8.32
CA GLY A 289 -15.59 0.02 -8.63
C GLY A 289 -15.25 1.42 -8.12
N GLU A 290 -14.83 1.54 -6.85
CA GLU A 290 -14.42 2.81 -6.24
C GLU A 290 -13.21 3.44 -6.96
N ILE A 291 -12.21 2.64 -7.29
CA ILE A 291 -11.04 3.11 -8.05
C ILE A 291 -11.46 3.63 -9.41
N LEU A 292 -12.25 2.86 -10.17
CA LEU A 292 -12.67 3.22 -11.52
C LEU A 292 -13.52 4.48 -11.57
N VAL A 293 -14.41 4.67 -10.60
CA VAL A 293 -15.22 5.90 -10.47
C VAL A 293 -14.34 7.10 -10.08
N SER A 294 -13.34 6.88 -9.22
CA SER A 294 -12.44 7.93 -8.74
C SER A 294 -11.41 8.38 -9.78
N ILE A 295 -11.16 7.59 -10.82
CA ILE A 295 -10.16 7.90 -11.89
C ILE A 295 -10.39 9.28 -12.52
N LEU A 296 -11.64 9.69 -12.71
CA LEU A 296 -11.96 11.02 -13.29
C LEU A 296 -11.52 12.21 -12.43
N ARG A 297 -11.30 11.99 -11.14
CA ARG A 297 -10.83 13.04 -10.23
C ARG A 297 -9.34 13.37 -10.43
N LEU A 298 -8.62 12.59 -11.25
CA LEU A 298 -7.20 12.81 -11.52
C LEU A 298 -6.99 13.98 -12.46
N PRO A 299 -6.46 15.10 -11.98
CA PRO A 299 -6.10 16.22 -12.83
C PRO A 299 -4.82 15.95 -13.65
N ASP A 300 -4.04 14.95 -13.27
CA ASP A 300 -2.69 14.65 -13.79
C ASP A 300 -2.66 14.23 -15.27
N LEU A 301 -3.73 13.66 -15.79
CA LEU A 301 -3.80 13.26 -17.21
C LEU A 301 -3.71 14.46 -18.17
N ARG A 302 -4.13 15.67 -17.75
CA ARG A 302 -3.95 16.90 -18.53
C ARG A 302 -2.49 17.33 -18.63
N GLN A 303 -1.71 17.05 -17.61
CA GLN A 303 -0.31 17.47 -17.51
C GLN A 303 0.66 16.39 -18.01
N ARG A 304 0.19 15.23 -18.46
CA ARG A 304 0.99 14.07 -18.92
C ARG A 304 2.10 13.67 -17.93
N LYS A 305 1.86 13.83 -16.64
CA LYS A 305 2.85 13.53 -15.60
C LYS A 305 2.69 12.07 -15.19
N ARG A 306 3.74 11.30 -15.39
CA ARG A 306 3.86 9.91 -14.97
C ARG A 306 4.70 9.88 -13.70
N HIS A 307 4.13 9.49 -12.59
CA HIS A 307 4.77 9.57 -11.27
C HIS A 307 5.30 8.24 -10.74
N PHE A 308 4.74 7.12 -11.19
CA PHE A 308 5.22 5.82 -10.75
C PHE A 308 6.51 5.45 -11.50
N ARG A 309 7.64 5.35 -10.76
CA ARG A 309 8.95 5.03 -11.33
C ARG A 309 9.19 3.53 -11.30
N LEU A 310 9.49 2.97 -12.46
CA LEU A 310 9.87 1.58 -12.66
C LEU A 310 11.36 1.35 -12.30
N ALA A 311 11.75 0.08 -12.17
CA ALA A 311 13.15 -0.31 -11.91
C ALA A 311 14.13 0.18 -13.01
N ASN A 312 13.67 0.21 -14.25
CA ASN A 312 14.44 0.70 -15.40
C ASN A 312 14.43 2.24 -15.57
N ASN A 313 14.00 2.99 -14.53
CA ASN A 313 13.87 4.45 -14.52
C ASN A 313 12.78 5.05 -15.43
N GLN A 314 12.04 4.25 -16.19
CA GLN A 314 10.86 4.71 -16.89
C GLN A 314 9.76 5.08 -15.89
N LYS A 315 8.82 5.90 -16.33
CA LYS A 315 7.70 6.37 -15.47
C LYS A 315 6.39 6.03 -16.16
N ILE A 316 5.44 5.56 -15.37
CA ILE A 316 4.07 5.26 -15.78
C ILE A 316 3.08 6.01 -14.89
N TYR A 317 1.82 6.02 -15.28
CA TYR A 317 0.76 6.57 -14.43
C TYR A 317 0.54 5.70 -13.19
N VAL A 318 0.28 6.36 -12.07
CA VAL A 318 0.03 5.71 -10.77
C VAL A 318 -1.15 4.74 -10.87
N ILE A 319 -2.20 5.12 -11.61
CA ILE A 319 -3.39 4.29 -11.79
C ILE A 319 -3.11 3.04 -12.62
N THR A 320 -2.32 3.16 -13.69
CA THR A 320 -1.91 1.97 -14.46
C THR A 320 -1.19 0.98 -13.57
N ALA A 321 -0.25 1.47 -12.74
CA ALA A 321 0.46 0.64 -11.78
C ALA A 321 -0.49 -0.01 -10.77
N LEU A 322 -1.44 0.76 -10.21
CA LEU A 322 -2.43 0.26 -9.26
C LEU A 322 -3.29 -0.84 -9.87
N LEU A 323 -3.93 -0.59 -11.02
CA LEU A 323 -4.81 -1.56 -11.67
C LEU A 323 -4.07 -2.86 -11.98
N LEU A 324 -2.83 -2.79 -12.48
CA LEU A 324 -2.03 -3.97 -12.76
C LEU A 324 -1.66 -4.74 -11.49
N GLN A 325 -1.31 -4.05 -10.40
CA GLN A 325 -1.03 -4.72 -9.13
C GLN A 325 -2.27 -5.40 -8.55
N LEU A 326 -3.47 -4.81 -8.68
CA LEU A 326 -4.71 -5.45 -8.26
C LEU A 326 -5.04 -6.68 -9.11
N ILE A 327 -4.82 -6.62 -10.43
CA ILE A 327 -4.98 -7.77 -11.31
C ILE A 327 -4.01 -8.89 -10.90
N GLN A 328 -2.75 -8.57 -10.60
CA GLN A 328 -1.78 -9.54 -10.06
C GLN A 328 -2.22 -10.11 -8.71
N ALA A 329 -2.69 -9.24 -7.81
CA ALA A 329 -3.16 -9.64 -6.48
C ALA A 329 -4.41 -10.54 -6.52
N SER A 330 -5.21 -10.47 -7.59
CA SER A 330 -6.38 -11.35 -7.75
C SER A 330 -6.02 -12.82 -7.93
N SER A 331 -4.78 -13.11 -8.32
CA SER A 331 -4.25 -14.48 -8.41
C SER A 331 -3.65 -14.99 -7.10
N TYR A 332 -3.69 -14.19 -6.02
CA TYR A 332 -3.17 -14.61 -4.74
C TYR A 332 -4.02 -15.75 -4.16
N GLU A 333 -3.34 -16.83 -3.81
CA GLU A 333 -3.94 -18.01 -3.19
C GLU A 333 -3.65 -17.99 -1.69
N LEU A 334 -4.67 -18.31 -0.89
CA LEU A 334 -4.46 -18.63 0.51
C LEU A 334 -3.59 -19.90 0.62
N PRO A 335 -2.77 -20.06 1.68
CA PRO A 335 -1.86 -21.19 1.83
C PRO A 335 -2.50 -22.55 1.60
N ALA A 336 -3.75 -22.74 2.05
CA ALA A 336 -4.51 -23.99 1.85
C ALA A 336 -4.81 -24.30 0.37
N SER A 337 -5.05 -23.27 -0.44
CA SER A 337 -5.28 -23.45 -1.88
C SER A 337 -3.97 -23.70 -2.64
N HIS A 338 -2.85 -23.20 -2.13
CA HIS A 338 -1.54 -23.49 -2.70
C HIS A 338 -1.14 -24.97 -2.49
N GLU A 339 -1.40 -25.51 -1.30
CA GLU A 339 -1.19 -26.95 -1.01
C GLU A 339 -2.07 -27.81 -1.92
N LEU A 340 -3.34 -27.42 -2.11
CA LEU A 340 -4.26 -28.12 -3.02
C LEU A 340 -3.77 -28.05 -4.48
N SER A 341 -3.21 -26.91 -4.91
CA SER A 341 -2.62 -26.77 -6.24
C SER A 341 -1.44 -27.70 -6.43
N LEU A 342 -0.56 -27.81 -5.47
CA LEU A 342 0.57 -28.73 -5.50
C LEU A 342 0.08 -30.18 -5.50
N ALA A 343 -0.88 -30.54 -4.62
CA ALA A 343 -1.44 -31.88 -4.55
C ALA A 343 -2.09 -32.29 -5.89
N TRP A 344 -2.80 -31.38 -6.57
CA TRP A 344 -3.42 -31.64 -7.88
C TRP A 344 -2.41 -32.06 -8.95
N PHE A 345 -1.20 -31.51 -8.94
CA PHE A 345 -0.14 -31.89 -9.90
C PHE A 345 0.49 -33.25 -9.58
N PHE A 346 0.63 -33.59 -8.31
CA PHE A 346 1.39 -34.76 -7.88
C PHE A 346 0.51 -35.95 -7.46
N ASP A 347 -0.74 -35.72 -7.06
CA ASP A 347 -1.64 -36.75 -6.57
C ASP A 347 -2.77 -37.05 -7.56
N ALA A 348 -2.85 -38.33 -7.98
CA ALA A 348 -3.88 -38.79 -8.91
C ALA A 348 -5.30 -38.77 -8.30
N GLU A 349 -5.42 -38.94 -6.98
CA GLU A 349 -6.68 -38.97 -6.25
C GLU A 349 -7.27 -37.56 -6.16
N THR A 350 -6.46 -36.56 -5.82
CA THR A 350 -6.82 -35.13 -5.83
C THR A 350 -7.18 -34.65 -7.23
N ARG A 351 -6.50 -35.16 -8.27
CA ARG A 351 -6.79 -34.86 -9.68
C ARG A 351 -8.14 -35.42 -10.12
N ALA A 352 -8.53 -36.59 -9.61
CA ALA A 352 -9.82 -37.18 -9.92
C ALA A 352 -11.00 -36.47 -9.21
N GLN A 353 -10.75 -35.83 -8.10
CA GLN A 353 -11.75 -35.07 -7.33
C GLN A 353 -12.02 -33.66 -7.91
N HIS A 354 -11.06 -33.09 -8.61
CA HIS A 354 -11.15 -31.74 -9.18
C HIS A 354 -11.02 -31.79 -10.70
N GLU A 355 -12.10 -31.43 -11.39
CA GLU A 355 -12.22 -31.45 -12.86
C GLU A 355 -11.19 -30.55 -13.56
N LYS A 356 -10.78 -29.44 -12.92
CA LYS A 356 -9.83 -28.47 -13.46
C LYS A 356 -8.68 -28.24 -12.49
N PRO A 357 -7.45 -28.01 -13.00
CA PRO A 357 -6.35 -27.61 -12.14
C PRO A 357 -6.68 -26.29 -11.42
N PRO A 358 -6.38 -26.13 -10.14
CA PRO A 358 -6.65 -24.91 -9.38
C PRO A 358 -6.07 -23.66 -10.04
N CYS A 359 -4.92 -23.77 -10.73
CA CYS A 359 -4.32 -22.65 -11.47
C CYS A 359 -5.19 -22.11 -12.63
N GLN A 360 -6.10 -22.91 -13.23
CA GLN A 360 -7.02 -22.40 -14.26
C GLN A 360 -8.08 -21.48 -13.67
N SER A 361 -8.58 -21.77 -12.48
CA SER A 361 -9.54 -20.88 -11.81
C SER A 361 -8.93 -19.51 -11.53
N HIS A 362 -7.63 -19.45 -11.18
CA HIS A 362 -6.93 -18.19 -10.95
C HIS A 362 -6.72 -17.41 -12.24
N GLN A 363 -6.38 -18.08 -13.34
CA GLN A 363 -6.31 -17.42 -14.66
C GLN A 363 -7.67 -16.88 -15.08
N GLU A 364 -8.76 -17.61 -14.84
CA GLU A 364 -10.11 -17.15 -15.11
C GLU A 364 -10.46 -15.89 -14.29
N HIS A 365 -10.11 -15.85 -12.99
CA HIS A 365 -10.31 -14.67 -12.16
C HIS A 365 -9.50 -13.45 -12.63
N VAL A 366 -8.22 -13.65 -12.97
CA VAL A 366 -7.36 -12.59 -13.50
C VAL A 366 -7.91 -12.03 -14.80
N HIS A 367 -8.33 -12.91 -15.72
CA HIS A 367 -8.93 -12.50 -16.99
C HIS A 367 -10.30 -11.83 -16.83
N ALA A 368 -11.15 -12.32 -15.92
CA ALA A 368 -12.44 -11.73 -15.63
C ALA A 368 -12.28 -10.31 -15.09
N LEU A 369 -11.37 -10.11 -14.13
CA LEU A 369 -11.08 -8.79 -13.58
C LEU A 369 -10.51 -7.84 -14.63
N ALA A 370 -9.51 -8.27 -15.40
CA ALA A 370 -8.91 -7.46 -16.47
C ALA A 370 -9.96 -7.09 -17.53
N SER A 371 -10.84 -8.02 -17.89
CA SER A 371 -11.95 -7.78 -18.83
C SER A 371 -12.96 -6.78 -18.27
N THR A 372 -13.32 -6.88 -17.00
CA THR A 372 -14.22 -5.93 -16.32
C THR A 372 -13.66 -4.51 -16.32
N ILE A 373 -12.38 -4.36 -15.98
CA ILE A 373 -11.69 -3.05 -16.00
C ILE A 373 -11.68 -2.48 -17.43
N ALA A 374 -11.25 -3.26 -18.40
CA ALA A 374 -11.20 -2.83 -19.81
C ALA A 374 -12.59 -2.46 -20.36
N ALA A 375 -13.61 -3.28 -20.07
CA ALA A 375 -14.99 -3.04 -20.51
C ALA A 375 -15.55 -1.74 -19.92
N PHE A 376 -15.36 -1.51 -18.61
CA PHE A 376 -15.78 -0.27 -17.96
C PHE A 376 -15.15 0.95 -18.61
N LEU A 377 -13.83 0.94 -18.80
CA LEU A 377 -13.10 2.07 -19.37
C LEU A 377 -13.50 2.37 -20.81
N ILE A 378 -13.71 1.33 -21.65
CA ILE A 378 -14.16 1.49 -23.04
C ILE A 378 -15.60 1.99 -23.08
N GLN A 379 -16.51 1.43 -22.27
CA GLN A 379 -17.89 1.89 -22.19
C GLN A 379 -17.97 3.38 -21.81
N LYS A 380 -17.26 3.77 -20.76
CA LYS A 380 -17.22 5.17 -20.30
C LYS A 380 -16.56 6.12 -21.30
N SER A 381 -15.59 5.66 -22.06
CA SER A 381 -14.98 6.47 -23.14
C SER A 381 -15.98 6.77 -24.27
N GLY A 382 -16.96 5.89 -24.52
CA GLY A 382 -18.05 6.12 -25.49
C GLY A 382 -19.15 7.06 -24.98
N GLU A 383 -19.41 7.08 -23.66
CA GLU A 383 -20.49 7.91 -23.07
C GLU A 383 -20.07 9.39 -22.93
N ALA A 384 -18.79 9.71 -22.83
CA ALA A 384 -18.28 11.04 -22.46
C ALA A 384 -18.53 12.17 -23.46
N LYS A 385 -19.07 11.89 -24.66
CA LYS A 385 -19.36 12.91 -25.68
C LYS A 385 -20.57 13.80 -25.43
N MET A 386 -21.37 13.49 -24.41
CA MET A 386 -22.53 14.31 -24.03
C MET A 386 -22.18 15.47 -23.10
N ALA A 387 -20.99 15.50 -22.48
CA ALA A 387 -20.57 16.57 -21.57
C ALA A 387 -19.85 17.67 -22.33
N LYS A 388 -20.52 18.81 -22.53
CA LYS A 388 -20.01 20.02 -23.23
C LYS A 388 -18.91 20.80 -22.50
N ASN A 389 -18.40 20.33 -21.37
CA ASN A 389 -17.39 21.06 -20.60
C ASN A 389 -15.99 20.59 -21.01
N THR A 390 -15.26 21.47 -21.70
CA THR A 390 -13.87 21.31 -22.17
C THR A 390 -12.82 21.19 -21.05
N ALA A 391 -13.26 21.18 -19.79
CA ALA A 391 -12.39 21.12 -18.62
C ALA A 391 -12.15 19.67 -18.10
N ASP A 392 -13.00 18.71 -18.44
CA ASP A 392 -12.93 17.37 -17.89
C ASP A 392 -12.02 16.43 -18.70
N VAL A 393 -11.16 15.68 -18.00
CA VAL A 393 -10.35 14.62 -18.62
C VAL A 393 -11.33 13.56 -19.15
N SER A 394 -11.27 13.28 -20.45
CA SER A 394 -12.14 12.27 -21.04
C SER A 394 -11.60 10.87 -20.72
N TYR A 395 -12.48 9.91 -20.50
CA TYR A 395 -12.09 8.49 -20.39
C TYR A 395 -11.28 8.00 -21.58
N ALA A 396 -11.48 8.56 -22.76
CA ALA A 396 -10.68 8.26 -23.95
C ALA A 396 -9.20 8.61 -23.75
N ALA A 397 -8.89 9.75 -23.14
CA ALA A 397 -7.52 10.13 -22.80
C ALA A 397 -6.90 9.21 -21.74
N ILE A 398 -7.72 8.73 -20.80
CA ILE A 398 -7.30 7.75 -19.78
C ILE A 398 -6.95 6.41 -20.44
N VAL A 399 -7.82 5.90 -21.30
CA VAL A 399 -7.58 4.66 -22.06
C VAL A 399 -6.30 4.76 -22.89
N TYR A 400 -6.11 5.89 -23.59
CA TYR A 400 -4.88 6.12 -24.34
C TYR A 400 -3.64 6.06 -23.47
N ALA A 401 -3.66 6.76 -22.32
CA ALA A 401 -2.54 6.80 -21.39
C ALA A 401 -2.23 5.41 -20.79
N ILE A 402 -3.25 4.64 -20.42
CA ILE A 402 -3.10 3.27 -19.93
C ILE A 402 -2.48 2.38 -21.01
N LEU A 403 -2.95 2.48 -22.27
CA LEU A 403 -2.41 1.67 -23.36
C LEU A 403 -0.94 1.98 -23.65
N GLU A 404 -0.53 3.25 -23.66
CA GLU A 404 0.89 3.62 -23.78
C GLU A 404 1.74 2.99 -22.66
N ASP A 405 1.23 3.04 -21.42
CA ASP A 405 1.91 2.44 -20.27
C ASP A 405 1.98 0.91 -20.41
N LEU A 406 0.89 0.25 -20.84
CA LEU A 406 0.87 -1.19 -21.07
C LEU A 406 1.91 -1.62 -22.11
N LEU A 407 2.02 -0.89 -23.23
CA LEU A 407 3.04 -1.17 -24.24
C LEU A 407 4.46 -1.06 -23.67
N THR A 408 4.68 -0.09 -22.78
CA THR A 408 5.96 0.07 -22.07
C THR A 408 6.24 -1.10 -21.10
N LEU A 409 5.20 -1.67 -20.48
CA LEU A 409 5.28 -2.70 -19.45
C LEU A 409 5.30 -4.13 -19.98
N VAL A 410 4.71 -4.39 -21.15
CA VAL A 410 4.66 -5.74 -21.76
C VAL A 410 6.02 -6.45 -21.81
N PRO A 411 7.15 -5.79 -22.13
CA PRO A 411 8.44 -6.47 -22.16
C PRO A 411 9.05 -6.72 -20.76
N LEU A 412 8.45 -6.17 -19.70
CA LEU A 412 8.99 -6.24 -18.34
C LEU A 412 8.41 -7.45 -17.58
N PRO A 413 9.25 -8.37 -17.09
CA PRO A 413 8.80 -9.58 -16.38
C PRO A 413 8.10 -9.28 -15.05
N ASP A 414 8.39 -8.13 -14.43
CA ASP A 414 7.79 -7.71 -13.15
C ASP A 414 6.29 -7.37 -13.27
N TRP A 415 5.79 -7.24 -14.51
CA TRP A 415 4.41 -6.81 -14.79
C TRP A 415 3.62 -7.83 -15.63
N PRO A 416 3.43 -9.08 -15.15
CA PRO A 416 2.76 -10.14 -15.89
C PRO A 416 1.28 -9.84 -16.21
N ALA A 417 0.63 -8.94 -15.46
CA ALA A 417 -0.74 -8.51 -15.76
C ALA A 417 -0.85 -7.58 -16.97
N ALA A 418 0.25 -6.94 -17.41
CA ALA A 418 0.21 -5.99 -18.51
C ALA A 418 -0.21 -6.63 -19.85
N PRO A 419 0.37 -7.76 -20.30
CA PRO A 419 -0.10 -8.43 -21.52
C PRO A 419 -1.52 -8.97 -21.39
N VAL A 420 -1.98 -9.36 -20.20
CA VAL A 420 -3.35 -9.83 -19.97
C VAL A 420 -4.34 -8.69 -20.19
N LEU A 421 -4.13 -7.55 -19.51
CA LEU A 421 -5.01 -6.38 -19.65
C LEU A 421 -5.00 -5.84 -21.09
N LEU A 422 -3.81 -5.77 -21.73
CA LEU A 422 -3.69 -5.36 -23.13
C LEU A 422 -4.50 -6.28 -24.04
N SER A 423 -4.43 -7.60 -23.87
CA SER A 423 -5.20 -8.55 -24.67
C SER A 423 -6.71 -8.36 -24.50
N CYS A 424 -7.18 -8.04 -23.29
CA CYS A 424 -8.58 -7.72 -23.05
C CYS A 424 -9.01 -6.45 -23.79
N PHE A 425 -8.22 -5.38 -23.76
CA PHE A 425 -8.48 -4.17 -24.54
C PHE A 425 -8.56 -4.48 -26.05
N MET A 426 -7.59 -5.22 -26.58
CA MET A 426 -7.56 -5.54 -28.02
C MET A 426 -8.79 -6.33 -28.45
N ARG A 427 -9.22 -7.34 -27.69
CA ARG A 427 -10.45 -8.10 -27.97
C ARG A 427 -11.68 -7.19 -27.97
N LEU A 428 -11.79 -6.30 -26.99
CA LEU A 428 -12.93 -5.38 -26.89
C LEU A 428 -12.94 -4.35 -28.03
N PHE A 429 -11.78 -3.83 -28.44
CA PHE A 429 -11.72 -2.95 -29.62
C PHE A 429 -12.13 -3.64 -30.91
N VAL A 430 -11.73 -4.90 -31.11
CA VAL A 430 -12.22 -5.71 -32.24
C VAL A 430 -13.74 -5.88 -32.19
N ASN A 431 -14.30 -6.12 -30.99
CA ASN A 431 -15.76 -6.21 -30.83
C ASN A 431 -16.45 -4.87 -31.17
N VAL A 432 -15.91 -3.73 -30.72
CA VAL A 432 -16.43 -2.39 -31.08
C VAL A 432 -16.41 -2.15 -32.60
N LEU A 433 -15.38 -2.58 -33.30
CA LEU A 433 -15.33 -2.46 -34.77
C LEU A 433 -16.39 -3.31 -35.46
N ASN A 434 -16.63 -4.52 -34.97
CA ASN A 434 -17.59 -5.45 -35.56
C ASN A 434 -19.05 -5.14 -35.19
N GLU A 435 -19.27 -4.33 -34.15
CA GLU A 435 -20.61 -3.99 -33.70
C GLU A 435 -21.26 -2.94 -34.62
N PRO A 436 -22.42 -3.23 -35.25
CA PRO A 436 -23.05 -2.32 -36.21
C PRO A 436 -23.59 -1.05 -35.51
N LYS A 437 -23.91 -1.11 -34.22
CA LYS A 437 -24.46 0.01 -33.43
C LYS A 437 -23.41 0.95 -32.85
N SER A 438 -22.14 0.58 -32.92
CA SER A 438 -21.04 1.41 -32.40
C SER A 438 -20.89 2.70 -33.22
N THR A 439 -20.67 3.82 -32.54
CA THR A 439 -20.47 5.13 -33.16
C THR A 439 -19.18 5.15 -33.99
N MET A 440 -19.15 5.96 -35.07
CA MET A 440 -17.97 6.10 -35.93
C MET A 440 -16.73 6.52 -35.12
N ASP A 441 -16.92 7.38 -34.13
CA ASP A 441 -15.84 7.86 -33.27
C ASP A 441 -15.28 6.74 -32.38
N ALA A 442 -16.14 5.84 -31.84
CA ALA A 442 -15.69 4.68 -31.07
C ALA A 442 -14.90 3.71 -31.98
N LYS A 443 -15.35 3.52 -33.23
CA LYS A 443 -14.65 2.70 -34.23
C LYS A 443 -13.30 3.30 -34.62
N THR A 444 -13.23 4.61 -34.81
CA THR A 444 -11.97 5.33 -35.11
C THR A 444 -11.00 5.16 -33.96
N MET A 445 -11.44 5.41 -32.70
CA MET A 445 -10.62 5.22 -31.52
C MET A 445 -10.12 3.76 -31.42
N ALA A 446 -10.98 2.78 -31.64
CA ALA A 446 -10.60 1.37 -31.60
C ALA A 446 -9.56 1.03 -32.67
N LEU A 447 -9.72 1.55 -33.88
CA LEU A 447 -8.79 1.34 -35.00
C LEU A 447 -7.42 1.98 -34.69
N ASP A 448 -7.40 3.21 -34.18
CA ASP A 448 -6.17 3.91 -33.81
C ASP A 448 -5.37 3.13 -32.75
N HIS A 449 -6.05 2.62 -31.72
CA HIS A 449 -5.41 1.84 -30.66
C HIS A 449 -4.90 0.47 -31.12
N LEU A 450 -5.67 -0.21 -31.98
CA LEU A 450 -5.23 -1.47 -32.61
C LEU A 450 -4.01 -1.23 -33.50
N GLY A 451 -4.02 -0.16 -34.29
CA GLY A 451 -2.91 0.25 -35.15
C GLY A 451 -1.64 0.55 -34.35
N LEU A 452 -1.77 1.36 -33.27
CA LEU A 452 -0.66 1.67 -32.37
C LEU A 452 -0.05 0.40 -31.75
N THR A 453 -0.90 -0.49 -31.26
CA THR A 453 -0.44 -1.76 -30.65
C THR A 453 0.23 -2.67 -31.67
N ALA A 454 -0.33 -2.79 -32.87
CA ALA A 454 0.25 -3.57 -33.93
C ALA A 454 1.62 -3.02 -34.38
N ALA A 455 1.74 -1.71 -34.55
CA ALA A 455 3.01 -1.04 -34.86
C ALA A 455 4.07 -1.29 -33.79
N TYR A 456 3.69 -1.21 -32.52
CA TYR A 456 4.61 -1.50 -31.41
C TYR A 456 5.08 -2.96 -31.42
N ILE A 457 4.17 -3.92 -31.55
CA ILE A 457 4.51 -5.34 -31.59
C ILE A 457 5.43 -5.64 -32.79
N TYR A 458 5.16 -5.02 -33.95
CA TYR A 458 6.01 -5.17 -35.10
C TYR A 458 7.41 -4.64 -34.89
N SER A 459 7.53 -3.43 -34.36
CA SER A 459 8.84 -2.80 -34.07
C SER A 459 9.66 -3.59 -33.03
N THR A 460 9.02 -4.22 -32.06
CA THR A 460 9.70 -5.02 -31.03
C THR A 460 10.17 -6.39 -31.58
N LYS A 461 9.55 -6.92 -32.64
CA LYS A 461 10.03 -8.14 -33.31
C LYS A 461 11.35 -7.94 -34.07
N GLU A 462 11.58 -6.75 -34.58
CA GLU A 462 12.80 -6.41 -35.34
C GLU A 462 14.00 -6.11 -34.43
N GLN A 463 13.77 -5.86 -33.13
CA GLN A 463 14.89 -5.68 -32.21
C GLN A 463 15.63 -7.01 -31.98
N PRO A 464 16.98 -7.02 -32.02
CA PRO A 464 17.75 -8.22 -31.74
C PRO A 464 17.39 -8.71 -30.34
N ARG A 465 16.86 -9.94 -30.27
CA ARG A 465 16.52 -10.57 -29.00
C ARG A 465 17.76 -10.56 -28.10
N PRO A 466 17.66 -10.12 -26.83
CA PRO A 466 18.78 -10.20 -25.92
C PRO A 466 19.31 -11.63 -25.89
N LYS A 467 20.65 -11.81 -25.80
CA LYS A 467 21.32 -13.13 -25.85
C LYS A 467 20.77 -14.17 -24.84
N HIS A 468 19.93 -13.75 -23.92
CA HIS A 468 19.22 -14.58 -22.93
C HIS A 468 17.79 -14.95 -23.33
N ALA A 469 17.38 -14.73 -24.58
CA ALA A 469 16.04 -15.08 -25.06
C ALA A 469 15.71 -16.58 -25.02
N HIS A 470 16.74 -17.44 -24.95
CA HIS A 470 16.58 -18.88 -24.72
C HIS A 470 16.12 -19.22 -23.29
N LEU A 471 16.19 -18.27 -22.34
CA LEU A 471 15.60 -18.39 -21.01
C LEU A 471 14.11 -18.03 -20.95
N ARG A 472 13.52 -17.53 -22.03
CA ARG A 472 12.05 -17.49 -22.23
C ARG A 472 11.54 -18.89 -22.59
N LEU A 473 11.78 -19.85 -21.73
CA LEU A 473 10.97 -21.06 -21.70
C LEU A 473 9.54 -20.59 -21.42
N ASN A 474 8.68 -20.69 -22.43
CA ASN A 474 7.26 -20.59 -22.20
C ASN A 474 6.92 -21.78 -21.28
N PRO A 475 6.73 -21.59 -19.96
CA PRO A 475 6.59 -22.72 -19.03
C PRO A 475 5.38 -23.58 -19.42
N MET A 476 4.41 -23.02 -20.15
CA MET A 476 3.24 -23.74 -20.59
C MET A 476 3.50 -24.65 -21.80
N SER A 477 4.45 -24.33 -22.69
CA SER A 477 4.76 -25.21 -23.82
C SER A 477 5.61 -26.41 -23.40
N VAL A 478 6.43 -26.27 -22.36
CA VAL A 478 7.21 -27.38 -21.82
C VAL A 478 6.36 -28.33 -20.98
N LEU A 479 5.36 -27.79 -20.26
CA LEU A 479 4.42 -28.60 -19.47
C LEU A 479 3.37 -29.32 -20.32
N SER A 480 3.10 -28.88 -21.56
CA SER A 480 2.11 -29.52 -22.42
C SER A 480 2.65 -30.72 -23.20
N GLU A 481 3.96 -30.83 -23.39
CA GLU A 481 4.52 -31.90 -24.21
C GLU A 481 5.04 -33.11 -23.42
N HIS A 482 5.50 -32.97 -22.18
CA HIS A 482 6.01 -34.09 -21.38
C HIS A 482 5.81 -33.83 -19.89
N CYS A 483 4.77 -34.38 -19.28
CA CYS A 483 4.63 -34.50 -17.83
C CYS A 483 5.46 -35.67 -17.30
N ASP A 484 6.78 -35.61 -17.47
CA ASP A 484 7.68 -36.56 -16.84
C ASP A 484 8.26 -35.94 -15.55
N VAL A 485 8.23 -36.70 -14.45
CA VAL A 485 8.71 -36.23 -13.13
C VAL A 485 10.15 -35.77 -13.19
N ASP A 486 10.96 -36.41 -14.04
CA ASP A 486 12.37 -36.07 -14.23
C ASP A 486 12.54 -34.74 -14.95
N ALA A 487 11.72 -34.44 -15.96
CA ALA A 487 11.72 -33.14 -16.64
C ALA A 487 11.30 -32.00 -15.71
N LEU A 488 10.36 -32.23 -14.79
CA LEU A 488 9.95 -31.27 -13.78
C LEU A 488 11.07 -30.99 -12.76
N HIS A 489 11.84 -32.03 -12.40
CA HIS A 489 12.98 -31.90 -11.52
C HIS A 489 14.13 -31.12 -12.16
N GLU A 490 14.44 -31.39 -13.44
CA GLU A 490 15.42 -30.61 -14.21
C GLU A 490 14.99 -29.15 -14.40
N TRP A 491 13.70 -28.89 -14.65
CA TRP A 491 13.16 -27.55 -14.74
C TRP A 491 13.28 -26.80 -13.40
N LYS A 492 12.98 -27.47 -12.28
CA LYS A 492 13.12 -26.92 -10.94
C LYS A 492 14.57 -26.55 -10.63
N LEU A 493 15.52 -27.41 -10.98
CA LEU A 493 16.95 -27.15 -10.84
C LEU A 493 17.41 -25.99 -11.74
N ALA A 494 16.94 -25.92 -12.97
CA ALA A 494 17.24 -24.82 -13.89
C ALA A 494 16.67 -23.49 -13.38
N TYR A 495 15.43 -23.47 -12.88
CA TYR A 495 14.77 -22.30 -12.32
C TYR A 495 15.50 -21.78 -11.07
N PHE A 496 15.89 -22.66 -10.13
CA PHE A 496 16.70 -22.29 -8.97
C PHE A 496 18.09 -21.81 -9.39
N GLY A 497 18.69 -22.39 -10.40
CA GLY A 497 19.98 -21.96 -10.96
C GLY A 497 19.90 -20.54 -11.55
N VAL A 498 18.80 -20.18 -12.18
CA VAL A 498 18.54 -18.81 -12.70
C VAL A 498 18.38 -17.82 -11.56
N ILE A 499 17.58 -18.14 -10.54
CA ILE A 499 17.40 -17.27 -9.36
C ILE A 499 18.75 -17.03 -8.66
N GLN A 500 19.56 -18.06 -8.46
CA GLN A 500 20.88 -17.90 -7.83
C GLN A 500 21.84 -17.05 -8.66
N ARG A 501 21.77 -17.11 -10.00
CA ARG A 501 22.59 -16.25 -10.88
C ARG A 501 22.14 -14.80 -10.81
N VAL A 502 20.84 -14.55 -10.89
CA VAL A 502 20.26 -13.19 -10.76
C VAL A 502 20.61 -12.57 -9.40
N GLN A 503 20.61 -13.36 -8.32
CA GLN A 503 21.04 -12.89 -6.99
C GLN A 503 22.54 -12.63 -6.88
N LYS A 504 23.38 -13.33 -7.66
CA LYS A 504 24.83 -13.08 -7.72
C LYS A 504 25.19 -11.85 -8.53
N ASP A 505 24.46 -11.60 -9.62
CA ASP A 505 24.71 -10.45 -10.50
C ASP A 505 24.13 -9.13 -9.94
N SER A 506 23.32 -9.21 -8.87
CA SER A 506 22.77 -8.05 -8.15
C SER A 506 23.56 -7.64 -6.91
N LYS A 507 24.66 -8.31 -6.61
CA LYS A 507 25.65 -7.91 -5.60
C LYS A 507 26.88 -7.31 -6.25
#